data_0dc4887dda5107fe6f0b314dc23ff217
#
_entry.id   0dc4887dda5107fe6f0b314dc23ff217
#
_cell.length_a   1.000
_cell.length_b   1.000
_cell.length_c   1.000
_cell.angle_alpha   90.00
_cell.angle_beta   90.00
_cell.angle_gamma   90.00
#
_symmetry.space_group_name_H-M   'P 1'
#
loop_
_entity.id
_entity.type
_entity.pdbx_description
1 polymer ?
#
loop_
_entity_poly.entity_id
_entity_poly.type
_entity_poly.pdbx_seq_one_letter_code
_entity_poly.pdbx_strand_id
1 'polypeptide(L)'
;TGVACLDPKETEKFPWIDQSIVTTDTLSVATNSDIVIELIGGTTVARKFVLAAIESGASVVTANKALLAKYGPEIYSAAEAKGVDIYFEAAVGGAIPFLRPLRESLVGDKVTSMLGIVNGTTNYILDEMTTKGLQFDDVLKDAQAKGYAEADPTGDIEGYDAANKAAIMATLGFHTSVTID
;
A
#
# COMPACT_ATOMS: atom_id res chain seq x y z
N THR A 1 12.88 -17.45 -9.32
CA THR A 1 12.57 -16.00 -9.31
C THR A 1 11.94 -15.61 -10.64
N GLY A 2 10.92 -14.78 -10.64
CA GLY A 2 10.25 -14.26 -11.82
C GLY A 2 9.80 -12.80 -11.61
N VAL A 3 9.72 -12.06 -12.69
CA VAL A 3 9.20 -10.68 -12.71
C VAL A 3 7.99 -10.66 -13.64
N ALA A 4 6.80 -10.39 -13.10
CA ALA A 4 5.60 -10.27 -13.90
C ALA A 4 5.20 -8.78 -14.06
N CYS A 5 4.93 -8.37 -15.29
CA CYS A 5 4.49 -7.01 -15.61
C CYS A 5 3.54 -7.02 -16.82
N LEU A 6 2.81 -5.92 -17.02
CA LEU A 6 1.88 -5.80 -18.14
C LEU A 6 2.61 -5.68 -19.49
N ASP A 7 3.67 -4.87 -19.52
CA ASP A 7 4.51 -4.70 -20.73
C ASP A 7 5.99 -5.00 -20.38
N PRO A 8 6.53 -6.14 -20.86
CA PRO A 8 7.92 -6.49 -20.63
C PRO A 8 8.94 -5.42 -21.08
N LYS A 9 8.62 -4.61 -22.07
CA LYS A 9 9.49 -3.52 -22.53
C LYS A 9 9.76 -2.47 -21.46
N GLU A 10 8.87 -2.33 -20.49
CA GLU A 10 9.11 -1.40 -19.37
C GLU A 10 10.30 -1.82 -18.51
N THR A 11 10.63 -3.10 -18.48
CA THR A 11 11.76 -3.63 -17.72
C THR A 11 13.10 -3.45 -18.44
N GLU A 12 13.12 -3.25 -19.77
CA GLU A 12 14.34 -3.08 -20.56
C GLU A 12 15.17 -1.83 -20.15
N LYS A 13 14.50 -0.82 -19.61
CA LYS A 13 15.15 0.38 -19.06
C LYS A 13 15.93 0.16 -17.77
N PHE A 14 15.79 -1.02 -17.18
CA PHE A 14 16.47 -1.41 -15.95
C PHE A 14 17.50 -2.51 -16.20
N PRO A 15 18.78 -2.17 -16.45
CA PRO A 15 19.81 -3.11 -16.92
C PRO A 15 20.17 -4.20 -15.89
N TRP A 16 19.74 -4.04 -14.64
CA TRP A 16 19.93 -5.03 -13.59
C TRP A 16 18.86 -6.13 -13.55
N ILE A 17 17.80 -6.01 -14.36
CA ILE A 17 16.77 -7.04 -14.47
C ILE A 17 17.17 -8.03 -15.56
N ASP A 18 17.30 -9.30 -15.19
CA ASP A 18 17.47 -10.38 -16.15
C ASP A 18 16.17 -10.55 -16.96
N GLN A 19 16.23 -10.22 -18.23
CA GLN A 19 15.06 -10.26 -19.11
C GLN A 19 14.53 -11.70 -19.33
N SER A 20 15.33 -12.72 -19.06
CA SER A 20 14.90 -14.12 -19.18
C SER A 20 13.87 -14.56 -18.14
N ILE A 21 13.77 -13.81 -17.02
CA ILE A 21 12.79 -14.06 -15.96
C ILE A 21 11.56 -13.16 -16.03
N VAL A 22 11.49 -12.28 -17.05
CA VAL A 22 10.37 -11.35 -17.24
C VAL A 22 9.25 -12.05 -18.02
N THR A 23 8.01 -11.89 -17.55
CA THR A 23 6.83 -12.52 -18.15
C THR A 23 5.58 -11.65 -17.98
N THR A 24 4.57 -11.89 -18.80
CA THR A 24 3.22 -11.38 -18.60
C THR A 24 2.31 -12.35 -17.82
N ASP A 25 2.79 -13.56 -17.55
CA ASP A 25 2.05 -14.58 -16.79
C ASP A 25 2.20 -14.36 -15.28
N THR A 26 1.47 -13.37 -14.77
CA THR A 26 1.46 -13.01 -13.35
C THR A 26 0.98 -14.17 -12.48
N LEU A 27 0.04 -14.99 -12.97
CA LEU A 27 -0.48 -16.10 -12.18
C LEU A 27 0.60 -17.16 -11.95
N SER A 28 1.35 -17.50 -12.99
CA SER A 28 2.45 -18.46 -12.88
C SER A 28 3.51 -17.97 -11.89
N VAL A 29 3.89 -16.69 -11.93
CA VAL A 29 4.85 -16.13 -10.97
C VAL A 29 4.28 -16.18 -9.55
N ALA A 30 3.02 -15.80 -9.36
CA ALA A 30 2.39 -15.79 -8.05
C ALA A 30 2.30 -17.19 -7.42
N THR A 31 2.02 -18.23 -8.22
CA THR A 31 1.79 -19.60 -7.72
C THR A 31 3.02 -20.50 -7.68
N ASN A 32 4.14 -20.06 -8.24
CA ASN A 32 5.39 -20.83 -8.25
C ASN A 32 6.53 -20.10 -7.50
N SER A 33 6.19 -19.30 -6.52
CA SER A 33 7.16 -18.57 -5.69
C SER A 33 6.96 -18.87 -4.22
N ASP A 34 8.02 -18.84 -3.42
CA ASP A 34 7.96 -18.95 -1.96
C ASP A 34 7.57 -17.59 -1.34
N ILE A 35 7.98 -16.50 -1.97
CA ILE A 35 7.68 -15.13 -1.57
C ILE A 35 7.23 -14.33 -2.79
N VAL A 36 6.11 -13.65 -2.70
CA VAL A 36 5.56 -12.79 -3.74
C VAL A 36 5.60 -11.33 -3.26
N ILE A 37 6.19 -10.45 -4.06
CA ILE A 37 6.17 -9.00 -3.83
C ILE A 37 5.13 -8.40 -4.78
N GLU A 38 4.01 -7.90 -4.23
CA GLU A 38 2.91 -7.31 -4.97
C GLU A 38 3.04 -5.78 -4.98
N LEU A 39 3.19 -5.21 -6.19
CA LEU A 39 3.27 -3.77 -6.44
C LEU A 39 2.39 -3.35 -7.62
N ILE A 40 1.36 -4.15 -7.92
CA ILE A 40 0.44 -3.91 -9.06
C ILE A 40 -0.42 -2.68 -8.82
N GLY A 41 -0.89 -2.50 -7.58
CA GLY A 41 -1.86 -1.49 -7.23
C GLY A 41 -3.31 -1.86 -7.60
N GLY A 42 -4.25 -0.99 -7.23
CA GLY A 42 -5.67 -1.27 -7.36
C GLY A 42 -6.13 -2.43 -6.47
N THR A 43 -7.40 -2.80 -6.56
CA THR A 43 -7.95 -3.79 -5.63
C THR A 43 -8.41 -5.09 -6.29
N THR A 44 -8.79 -5.06 -7.57
CA THR A 44 -9.41 -6.22 -8.25
C THR A 44 -8.37 -7.25 -8.68
N VAL A 45 -7.39 -6.82 -9.48
CA VAL A 45 -6.37 -7.70 -10.05
C VAL A 45 -5.38 -8.12 -8.98
N ALA A 46 -4.91 -7.17 -8.16
CA ALA A 46 -3.99 -7.43 -7.06
C ALA A 46 -4.57 -8.46 -6.06
N ARG A 47 -5.86 -8.32 -5.68
CA ARG A 47 -6.54 -9.29 -4.81
C ARG A 47 -6.48 -10.71 -5.35
N LYS A 48 -6.76 -10.88 -6.66
CA LYS A 48 -6.72 -12.20 -7.30
C LYS A 48 -5.36 -12.86 -7.17
N PHE A 49 -4.29 -12.13 -7.45
CA PHE A 49 -2.94 -12.69 -7.43
C PHE A 49 -2.39 -12.88 -6.00
N VAL A 50 -2.72 -11.98 -5.08
CA VAL A 50 -2.36 -12.14 -3.66
C VAL A 50 -3.01 -13.39 -3.07
N LEU A 51 -4.31 -13.60 -3.30
CA LEU A 51 -4.99 -14.81 -2.83
C LEU A 51 -4.48 -16.09 -3.50
N ALA A 52 -4.13 -16.04 -4.80
CA ALA A 52 -3.54 -17.18 -5.49
C ALA A 52 -2.14 -17.52 -4.93
N ALA A 53 -1.32 -16.53 -4.63
CA ALA A 53 -0.02 -16.72 -3.98
C ALA A 53 -0.17 -17.39 -2.60
N ILE A 54 -1.06 -16.86 -1.76
CA ILE A 54 -1.35 -17.42 -0.44
C ILE A 54 -1.84 -18.86 -0.56
N GLU A 55 -2.78 -19.14 -1.47
CA GLU A 55 -3.32 -20.47 -1.68
C GLU A 55 -2.25 -21.48 -2.10
N SER A 56 -1.24 -21.06 -2.85
CA SER A 56 -0.08 -21.89 -3.23
C SER A 56 0.98 -22.03 -2.12
N GLY A 57 0.83 -21.36 -1.00
CA GLY A 57 1.75 -21.42 0.15
C GLY A 57 2.85 -20.36 0.13
N ALA A 58 2.72 -19.31 -0.68
CA ALA A 58 3.68 -18.22 -0.71
C ALA A 58 3.36 -17.16 0.37
N SER A 59 4.39 -16.66 1.02
CA SER A 59 4.30 -15.42 1.82
C SER A 59 4.22 -14.20 0.88
N VAL A 60 3.51 -13.15 1.31
CA VAL A 60 3.29 -11.97 0.46
C VAL A 60 3.83 -10.71 1.12
N VAL A 61 4.52 -9.88 0.32
CA VAL A 61 4.91 -8.52 0.68
C VAL A 61 4.14 -7.56 -0.23
N THR A 62 3.40 -6.61 0.33
CA THR A 62 2.64 -5.65 -0.47
C THR A 62 2.74 -4.22 0.07
N ALA A 63 2.74 -3.23 -0.82
CA ALA A 63 2.58 -1.81 -0.49
C ALA A 63 1.16 -1.31 -0.80
N ASN A 64 0.24 -2.20 -1.18
CA ASN A 64 -1.08 -1.85 -1.69
C ASN A 64 -2.07 -1.54 -0.56
N LYS A 65 -2.02 -0.31 -0.08
CA LYS A 65 -2.89 0.16 1.01
C LYS A 65 -4.38 0.05 0.71
N ALA A 66 -4.78 0.30 -0.55
CA ALA A 66 -6.19 0.22 -0.95
C ALA A 66 -6.71 -1.23 -0.89
N LEU A 67 -5.88 -2.19 -1.31
CA LEU A 67 -6.19 -3.61 -1.20
C LEU A 67 -6.38 -4.03 0.26
N LEU A 68 -5.45 -3.65 1.13
CA LEU A 68 -5.49 -4.03 2.55
C LEU A 68 -6.61 -3.34 3.31
N ALA A 69 -6.89 -2.06 3.03
CA ALA A 69 -7.97 -1.32 3.66
C ALA A 69 -9.35 -1.89 3.31
N LYS A 70 -9.50 -2.45 2.11
CA LYS A 70 -10.77 -3.01 1.64
C LYS A 70 -10.92 -4.50 1.89
N TYR A 71 -9.87 -5.27 1.67
CA TYR A 71 -9.89 -6.74 1.70
C TYR A 71 -8.91 -7.34 2.72
N GLY A 72 -8.37 -6.53 3.62
CA GLY A 72 -7.43 -6.99 4.66
C GLY A 72 -7.92 -8.19 5.45
N PRO A 73 -9.14 -8.19 6.01
CA PRO A 73 -9.66 -9.32 6.77
C PRO A 73 -9.67 -10.64 5.99
N GLU A 74 -10.05 -10.60 4.72
CA GLU A 74 -10.04 -11.79 3.84
C GLU A 74 -8.60 -12.29 3.62
N ILE A 75 -7.68 -11.37 3.30
CA ILE A 75 -6.28 -11.69 3.01
C ILE A 75 -5.59 -12.24 4.26
N TYR A 76 -5.79 -11.62 5.42
CA TYR A 76 -5.20 -12.08 6.68
C TYR A 76 -5.73 -13.45 7.09
N SER A 77 -7.05 -13.68 6.97
CA SER A 77 -7.64 -14.99 7.26
C SER A 77 -7.14 -16.08 6.31
N ALA A 78 -6.97 -15.78 5.03
CA ALA A 78 -6.41 -16.72 4.06
C ALA A 78 -4.95 -17.08 4.40
N ALA A 79 -4.13 -16.07 4.74
CA ALA A 79 -2.73 -16.27 5.13
C ALA A 79 -2.60 -17.11 6.41
N GLU A 80 -3.41 -16.81 7.44
CA GLU A 80 -3.46 -17.56 8.67
C GLU A 80 -3.84 -19.04 8.43
N ALA A 81 -4.87 -19.27 7.62
CA ALA A 81 -5.32 -20.62 7.27
C ALA A 81 -4.25 -21.45 6.53
N LYS A 82 -3.37 -20.80 5.78
CA LYS A 82 -2.25 -21.43 5.05
C LYS A 82 -0.94 -21.45 5.82
N GLY A 83 -0.85 -20.74 6.95
CA GLY A 83 0.37 -20.63 7.76
C GLY A 83 1.49 -19.85 7.05
N VAL A 84 1.13 -18.84 6.24
CA VAL A 84 2.06 -17.96 5.54
C VAL A 84 1.97 -16.53 6.04
N ASP A 85 3.01 -15.72 5.81
CA ASP A 85 3.10 -14.37 6.29
C ASP A 85 2.63 -13.33 5.28
N ILE A 86 2.06 -12.22 5.79
CA ILE A 86 1.78 -11.01 5.05
C ILE A 86 2.57 -9.85 5.64
N TYR A 87 3.43 -9.22 4.83
CA TYR A 87 4.19 -8.04 5.19
C TYR A 87 3.76 -6.84 4.37
N PHE A 88 3.51 -5.70 5.02
CA PHE A 88 2.96 -4.51 4.35
C PHE A 88 3.46 -3.19 4.96
N GLU A 89 4.69 -3.16 5.44
CA GLU A 89 5.28 -1.97 6.06
C GLU A 89 5.20 -0.74 5.16
N ALA A 90 5.43 -0.90 3.85
CA ALA A 90 5.37 0.19 2.88
C ALA A 90 3.95 0.67 2.54
N ALA A 91 2.91 0.02 3.05
CA ALA A 91 1.52 0.46 2.81
C ALA A 91 1.17 1.74 3.57
N VAL A 92 1.83 2.02 4.71
CA VAL A 92 1.63 3.24 5.50
C VAL A 92 3.00 3.83 5.86
N GLY A 93 3.23 5.07 5.44
CA GLY A 93 4.47 5.79 5.75
C GLY A 93 5.70 5.12 5.14
N GLY A 94 5.71 4.90 3.82
CA GLY A 94 6.82 4.26 3.12
C GLY A 94 8.19 4.80 3.55
N ALA A 95 9.17 3.93 3.77
CA ALA A 95 10.48 4.19 4.36
C ALA A 95 10.49 4.63 5.84
N ILE A 96 9.34 4.73 6.50
CA ILE A 96 9.23 5.02 7.94
C ILE A 96 8.83 3.72 8.64
N PRO A 97 9.66 3.16 9.55
CA PRO A 97 9.35 1.92 10.25
C PRO A 97 8.28 2.18 11.33
N PHE A 98 7.02 2.12 10.94
CA PHE A 98 5.88 2.44 11.80
C PHE A 98 4.97 1.23 12.08
N LEU A 99 4.57 0.50 11.05
CA LEU A 99 3.62 -0.62 11.23
C LEU A 99 4.24 -1.79 11.98
N ARG A 100 5.50 -2.09 11.71
CA ARG A 100 6.20 -3.18 12.40
C ARG A 100 6.35 -2.92 13.91
N PRO A 101 6.81 -1.77 14.39
CA PRO A 101 6.77 -1.46 15.81
C PRO A 101 5.37 -1.55 16.43
N LEU A 102 4.34 -1.06 15.73
CA LEU A 102 2.95 -1.16 16.20
C LEU A 102 2.50 -2.62 16.38
N ARG A 103 2.86 -3.49 15.43
CA ARG A 103 2.48 -4.90 15.42
C ARG A 103 3.33 -5.76 16.36
N GLU A 104 4.63 -5.51 16.47
CA GLU A 104 5.57 -6.40 17.14
C GLU A 104 6.03 -5.84 18.50
N SER A 105 6.37 -4.55 18.57
CA SER A 105 6.93 -3.95 19.79
C SER A 105 5.85 -3.54 20.80
N LEU A 106 4.69 -3.09 20.32
CA LEU A 106 3.59 -2.60 21.15
C LEU A 106 2.47 -3.64 21.33
N VAL A 107 2.70 -4.90 20.97
CA VAL A 107 1.68 -5.96 21.04
C VAL A 107 1.16 -6.20 22.46
N GLY A 108 1.96 -5.93 23.48
CA GLY A 108 1.59 -6.04 24.89
C GLY A 108 0.93 -4.78 25.48
N ASP A 109 0.88 -3.69 24.73
CA ASP A 109 0.34 -2.41 25.17
C ASP A 109 -1.10 -2.23 24.70
N LYS A 110 -1.83 -1.37 25.41
CA LYS A 110 -3.17 -0.95 25.00
C LYS A 110 -3.11 0.42 24.34
N VAL A 111 -3.10 0.45 23.03
CA VAL A 111 -3.23 1.68 22.26
C VAL A 111 -4.64 2.26 22.43
N THR A 112 -4.75 3.49 22.91
CA THR A 112 -6.03 4.19 23.13
C THR A 112 -6.35 5.20 22.04
N SER A 113 -5.33 5.75 21.41
CA SER A 113 -5.49 6.70 20.29
C SER A 113 -4.23 6.75 19.44
N MET A 114 -4.39 7.10 18.18
CA MET A 114 -3.30 7.40 17.26
C MET A 114 -3.58 8.73 16.57
N LEU A 115 -2.57 9.59 16.51
CA LEU A 115 -2.61 10.88 15.84
C LEU A 115 -1.40 11.00 14.92
N GLY A 116 -1.60 11.51 13.73
CA GLY A 116 -0.51 11.70 12.78
C GLY A 116 -0.95 12.39 11.50
N ILE A 117 0.03 12.96 10.79
CA ILE A 117 -0.14 13.46 9.42
C ILE A 117 0.27 12.32 8.50
N VAL A 118 -0.69 11.79 7.72
CA VAL A 118 -0.49 10.58 6.91
C VAL A 118 -0.53 10.85 5.40
N ASN A 119 -0.80 12.10 4.99
CA ASN A 119 -0.82 12.49 3.58
C ASN A 119 0.01 13.78 3.39
N GLY A 120 1.05 13.69 2.55
CA GLY A 120 1.96 14.81 2.29
C GLY A 120 1.35 15.92 1.45
N THR A 121 0.55 15.56 0.44
CA THR A 121 -0.09 16.49 -0.48
C THR A 121 -1.04 17.45 0.24
N THR A 122 -1.97 16.90 0.99
CA THR A 122 -2.94 17.70 1.76
C THR A 122 -2.28 18.47 2.89
N ASN A 123 -1.24 17.91 3.52
CA ASN A 123 -0.46 18.65 4.52
C ASN A 123 0.20 19.89 3.90
N TYR A 124 0.82 19.76 2.73
CA TYR A 124 1.39 20.89 2.00
C TYR A 124 0.33 21.94 1.68
N ILE A 125 -0.82 21.52 1.16
CA ILE A 125 -1.91 22.44 0.80
C ILE A 125 -2.39 23.21 2.03
N LEU A 126 -2.66 22.53 3.12
CA LEU A 126 -3.15 23.16 4.36
C LEU A 126 -2.12 24.10 4.99
N ASP A 127 -0.83 23.75 4.95
CA ASP A 127 0.25 24.60 5.44
C ASP A 127 0.35 25.90 4.64
N GLU A 128 0.37 25.84 3.32
CA GLU A 128 0.41 27.03 2.45
C GLU A 128 -0.84 27.93 2.62
N MET A 129 -2.02 27.32 2.74
CA MET A 129 -3.24 28.05 3.02
C MET A 129 -3.19 28.77 4.39
N THR A 130 -2.67 28.09 5.40
CA THR A 130 -2.63 28.60 6.77
C THR A 130 -1.55 29.67 6.94
N THR A 131 -0.35 29.43 6.41
CA THR A 131 0.82 30.30 6.65
C THR A 131 0.85 31.51 5.72
N LYS A 132 0.36 31.36 4.47
CA LYS A 132 0.39 32.41 3.43
C LYS A 132 -0.97 32.96 3.06
N GLY A 133 -2.06 32.41 3.60
CA GLY A 133 -3.43 32.86 3.30
C GLY A 133 -3.88 32.60 1.86
N LEU A 134 -3.25 31.61 1.17
CA LEU A 134 -3.55 31.28 -0.22
C LEU A 134 -4.88 30.50 -0.33
N GLN A 135 -5.49 30.55 -1.53
CA GLN A 135 -6.70 29.78 -1.80
C GLN A 135 -6.36 28.35 -2.20
N PHE A 136 -7.26 27.41 -1.91
CA PHE A 136 -7.06 25.98 -2.18
C PHE A 136 -6.68 25.70 -3.63
N ASP A 137 -7.40 26.23 -4.61
CA ASP A 137 -7.17 25.98 -6.04
C ASP A 137 -5.80 26.44 -6.52
N ASP A 138 -5.28 27.55 -5.97
CA ASP A 138 -3.97 28.06 -6.32
C ASP A 138 -2.86 27.19 -5.74
N VAL A 139 -3.02 26.76 -4.49
CA VAL A 139 -2.06 25.87 -3.84
C VAL A 139 -2.07 24.49 -4.46
N LEU A 140 -3.23 23.96 -4.86
CA LEU A 140 -3.30 22.67 -5.56
C LEU A 140 -2.54 22.71 -6.88
N LYS A 141 -2.69 23.77 -7.69
CA LYS A 141 -1.92 23.94 -8.93
C LYS A 141 -0.42 24.02 -8.67
N ASP A 142 -0.02 24.72 -7.61
CA ASP A 142 1.39 24.82 -7.22
C ASP A 142 1.92 23.44 -6.74
N ALA A 143 1.13 22.68 -5.98
CA ALA A 143 1.47 21.33 -5.57
C ALA A 143 1.66 20.40 -6.78
N GLN A 144 0.78 20.50 -7.78
CA GLN A 144 0.91 19.74 -9.05
C GLN A 144 2.16 20.15 -9.82
N ALA A 145 2.44 21.44 -9.93
CA ALA A 145 3.64 21.96 -10.62
C ALA A 145 4.94 21.51 -9.96
N LYS A 146 4.94 21.34 -8.64
CA LYS A 146 6.07 20.84 -7.84
C LYS A 146 6.16 19.32 -7.79
N GLY A 147 5.19 18.58 -8.32
CA GLY A 147 5.13 17.14 -8.28
C GLY A 147 4.70 16.56 -6.91
N TYR A 148 4.11 17.37 -6.04
CA TYR A 148 3.54 16.91 -4.77
C TYR A 148 2.14 16.36 -4.92
N ALA A 149 1.40 16.76 -5.96
CA ALA A 149 0.12 16.22 -6.36
C ALA A 149 0.19 15.71 -7.80
N GLU A 150 -0.48 14.60 -8.07
CA GLU A 150 -0.65 14.06 -9.41
C GLU A 150 -1.66 14.89 -10.22
N ALA A 151 -1.76 14.61 -11.53
CA ALA A 151 -2.75 15.27 -12.39
C ALA A 151 -4.18 15.01 -11.94
N ASP A 152 -4.47 13.79 -11.45
CA ASP A 152 -5.69 13.46 -10.73
C ASP A 152 -5.38 13.36 -9.23
N PRO A 153 -5.63 14.41 -8.44
CA PRO A 153 -5.33 14.44 -7.01
C PRO A 153 -6.45 13.85 -6.14
N THR A 154 -7.51 13.31 -6.71
CA THR A 154 -8.72 12.85 -6.00
C THR A 154 -8.40 11.97 -4.80
N GLY A 155 -7.45 11.03 -4.96
CA GLY A 155 -7.04 10.14 -3.87
C GLY A 155 -6.56 10.87 -2.62
N ASP A 156 -5.92 12.02 -2.79
CA ASP A 156 -5.41 12.84 -1.69
C ASP A 156 -6.47 13.82 -1.18
N ILE A 157 -7.04 14.64 -2.06
CA ILE A 157 -7.92 15.76 -1.66
C ILE A 157 -9.28 15.32 -1.14
N GLU A 158 -9.79 14.17 -1.59
CA GLU A 158 -11.03 13.57 -1.09
C GLU A 158 -10.78 12.66 0.13
N GLY A 159 -9.53 12.52 0.58
CA GLY A 159 -9.16 11.82 1.80
C GLY A 159 -9.05 10.30 1.69
N TYR A 160 -9.19 9.70 0.50
CA TYR A 160 -9.10 8.25 0.33
C TYR A 160 -7.74 7.67 0.75
N ASP A 161 -6.64 8.36 0.45
CA ASP A 161 -5.31 7.93 0.89
C ASP A 161 -5.21 7.90 2.42
N ALA A 162 -5.68 8.95 3.08
CA ALA A 162 -5.68 9.03 4.54
C ALA A 162 -6.62 7.97 5.17
N ALA A 163 -7.80 7.76 4.60
CA ALA A 163 -8.75 6.75 5.06
C ALA A 163 -8.19 5.32 4.96
N ASN A 164 -7.57 4.97 3.84
CA ASN A 164 -6.89 3.67 3.66
C ASN A 164 -5.83 3.43 4.73
N LYS A 165 -4.97 4.43 4.98
CA LYS A 165 -3.93 4.35 6.00
C LYS A 165 -4.51 4.25 7.41
N ALA A 166 -5.55 5.04 7.71
CA ALA A 166 -6.24 5.00 9.00
C ALA A 166 -6.87 3.63 9.28
N ALA A 167 -7.49 3.00 8.29
CA ALA A 167 -8.07 1.66 8.43
C ALA A 167 -7.01 0.60 8.77
N ILE A 168 -5.85 0.63 8.08
CA ILE A 168 -4.74 -0.29 8.36
C ILE A 168 -4.19 -0.06 9.78
N MET A 169 -3.92 1.20 10.14
CA MET A 169 -3.42 1.54 11.47
C MET A 169 -4.40 1.15 12.58
N ALA A 170 -5.69 1.42 12.38
CA ALA A 170 -6.74 1.06 13.35
C ALA A 170 -6.85 -0.46 13.52
N THR A 171 -6.78 -1.23 12.42
CA THR A 171 -6.79 -2.69 12.48
C THR A 171 -5.66 -3.23 13.33
N LEU A 172 -4.44 -2.73 13.13
CA LEU A 172 -3.27 -3.17 13.89
C LEU A 172 -3.29 -2.66 15.35
N GLY A 173 -3.49 -1.36 15.54
CA GLY A 173 -3.31 -0.75 16.84
C GLY A 173 -4.45 -0.98 17.83
N PHE A 174 -5.67 -1.21 17.33
CA PHE A 174 -6.83 -1.49 18.19
C PHE A 174 -7.25 -2.96 18.18
N HIS A 175 -6.48 -3.83 17.49
CA HIS A 175 -6.75 -5.27 17.37
C HIS A 175 -8.20 -5.57 16.94
N THR A 176 -8.68 -4.82 15.96
CA THR A 176 -10.05 -4.95 15.44
C THR A 176 -10.06 -4.83 13.93
N SER A 177 -11.01 -5.48 13.29
CA SER A 177 -11.13 -5.39 11.82
C SER A 177 -11.79 -4.06 11.43
N VAL A 178 -11.05 -3.23 10.71
CA VAL A 178 -11.55 -1.96 10.15
C VAL A 178 -11.33 -1.97 8.65
N THR A 179 -12.41 -1.76 7.90
CA THR A 179 -12.39 -1.66 6.44
C THR A 179 -12.94 -0.33 5.98
N ILE A 180 -12.63 0.03 4.75
CA ILE A 180 -13.31 1.09 4.02
C ILE A 180 -14.24 0.45 3.00
N ASP A 181 -15.48 0.88 2.97
CA ASP A 181 -16.50 0.45 2.00
C ASP A 181 -16.48 1.33 0.75
#